data_4f06f2cce36c612a375506171a3f3394
#
_entry.id   4f06f2cce36c612a375506171a3f3394
#
_cell.length_a   1.000
_cell.length_b   1.000
_cell.length_c   1.000
_cell.angle_alpha   90.00
_cell.angle_beta   90.00
_cell.angle_gamma   90.00
#
_symmetry.space_group_name_H-M   'P 1'
#
loop_
_entity.id
_entity.type
_entity.pdbx_description
1 polymer ?
#
loop_
_entity_poly.entity_id
_entity_poly.type
_entity_poly.pdbx_seq_one_letter_code
_entity_poly.pdbx_strand_id
1 'polypeptide(L)'
;LDRIFSATRRCGESKPLTRWGELGLSGDWATRSLQRFGRNSASGTYGYFKLRALCGGDFMPRVNELPGSASVVQAVAGSLNGIGYASIGFRASGVRLLPLAESGEDYVAPTAANVRNDRYPLSRYLYIYINKAPNQPLEPLTAAFLDRVLSNAGQNLVNHDGYLPLPPGALQRTRQALGLQPLAAATVQ
;
A
#
# COMPACT_ATOMS: atom_id res chain seq x y z
N LEU A 1 8.33 6.16 10.95
CA LEU A 1 8.78 5.45 9.73
C LEU A 1 10.02 6.11 9.13
N ASP A 2 10.05 7.46 9.04
CA ASP A 2 11.17 8.21 8.49
C ASP A 2 12.51 7.86 9.21
N ARG A 3 12.55 7.85 10.54
CA ARG A 3 13.73 7.45 11.32
C ARG A 3 14.19 6.01 11.07
N ILE A 4 13.28 5.13 10.66
CA ILE A 4 13.60 3.71 10.39
C ILE A 4 14.17 3.53 8.99
N PHE A 5 13.55 4.13 7.97
CA PHE A 5 13.85 3.83 6.58
C PHE A 5 14.62 4.91 5.83
N SER A 6 14.63 6.18 6.33
CA SER A 6 15.23 7.29 5.61
C SER A 6 16.67 7.60 6.04
N ALA A 7 17.52 7.80 5.05
CA ALA A 7 18.88 8.34 5.25
C ALA A 7 18.87 9.86 5.47
N THR A 8 17.97 10.57 4.79
CA THR A 8 17.90 12.04 4.80
C THR A 8 16.92 12.61 5.81
N ARG A 9 15.99 11.81 6.32
CA ARG A 9 15.00 12.15 7.37
C ARG A 9 14.28 13.47 7.15
N ARG A 10 13.69 13.62 5.97
CA ARG A 10 13.03 14.87 5.56
C ARG A 10 11.71 15.18 6.29
N CYS A 11 11.18 14.25 7.08
CA CYS A 11 10.01 14.51 7.92
C CYS A 11 10.34 15.29 9.20
N GLY A 12 11.58 15.71 9.40
CA GLY A 12 11.98 16.60 10.51
C GLY A 12 12.72 15.92 11.66
N GLU A 13 12.94 14.63 11.61
CA GLU A 13 13.63 13.87 12.65
C GLU A 13 15.17 13.93 12.50
N SER A 14 15.89 14.08 13.61
CA SER A 14 17.33 14.31 13.58
C SER A 14 18.17 13.03 13.55
N LYS A 15 17.69 11.93 14.18
CA LYS A 15 18.48 10.71 14.37
C LYS A 15 17.80 9.49 13.78
N PRO A 16 18.54 8.62 13.07
CA PRO A 16 18.00 7.35 12.60
C PRO A 16 17.72 6.40 13.77
N LEU A 17 16.80 5.48 13.59
CA LEU A 17 16.60 4.33 14.46
C LEU A 17 17.33 3.13 13.88
N THR A 18 18.19 2.52 14.66
CA THR A 18 19.02 1.39 14.25
C THR A 18 18.71 0.11 15.00
N ARG A 19 18.13 0.23 16.18
CA ARG A 19 17.81 -0.88 17.08
C ARG A 19 16.37 -0.81 17.55
N TRP A 20 15.82 -1.97 17.86
CA TRP A 20 14.46 -2.11 18.41
C TRP A 20 14.28 -1.46 19.78
N GLY A 21 15.34 -1.43 20.60
CA GLY A 21 15.31 -0.74 21.89
C GLY A 21 15.07 0.76 21.79
N GLU A 22 15.46 1.40 20.68
CA GLU A 22 15.21 2.82 20.43
C GLU A 22 13.71 3.10 20.11
N LEU A 23 12.92 2.04 19.90
CA LEU A 23 11.46 2.05 19.79
C LEU A 23 10.76 1.65 21.11
N GLY A 24 11.48 1.54 22.21
CA GLY A 24 10.93 1.22 23.52
C GLY A 24 10.84 -0.28 23.85
N LEU A 25 11.38 -1.16 22.99
CA LEU A 25 11.43 -2.59 23.29
C LEU A 25 12.57 -2.89 24.28
N SER A 26 12.30 -3.76 25.26
CA SER A 26 13.22 -4.13 26.35
C SER A 26 13.71 -5.58 26.20
N GLY A 27 14.51 -6.04 27.17
CA GLY A 27 15.08 -7.39 27.19
C GLY A 27 15.98 -7.65 25.99
N ASP A 28 15.91 -8.84 25.40
CA ASP A 28 16.70 -9.24 24.23
C ASP A 28 16.47 -8.36 23.01
N TRP A 29 15.33 -7.68 22.93
CA TRP A 29 15.00 -6.79 21.84
C TRP A 29 15.73 -5.44 21.90
N ALA A 30 16.16 -5.02 23.07
CA ALA A 30 16.80 -3.72 23.28
C ALA A 30 18.05 -3.53 22.39
N THR A 31 18.83 -4.58 22.22
CA THR A 31 20.09 -4.56 21.47
C THR A 31 19.96 -5.03 20.02
N ARG A 32 18.83 -5.64 19.62
CA ARG A 32 18.63 -6.14 18.26
C ARG A 32 18.59 -5.01 17.24
N SER A 33 19.38 -5.13 16.18
CA SER A 33 19.38 -4.18 15.08
C SER A 33 18.12 -4.33 14.23
N LEU A 34 17.60 -3.22 13.69
CA LEU A 34 16.49 -3.19 12.74
C LEU A 34 16.97 -3.72 11.38
N GLN A 35 16.35 -4.81 10.91
CA GLN A 35 16.54 -5.33 9.56
C GLN A 35 15.36 -4.87 8.69
N ARG A 36 15.67 -4.11 7.64
CA ARG A 36 14.68 -3.40 6.82
C ARG A 36 14.48 -4.09 5.50
N PHE A 37 13.22 -4.27 5.12
CA PHE A 37 12.82 -4.86 3.85
C PHE A 37 11.85 -3.94 3.12
N GLY A 38 11.99 -3.83 1.82
CA GLY A 38 11.13 -2.99 1.01
C GLY A 38 11.04 -3.43 -0.43
N ARG A 39 10.25 -2.72 -1.21
CA ARG A 39 10.16 -2.90 -2.64
C ARG A 39 11.31 -2.18 -3.33
N ASN A 40 11.72 -2.67 -4.49
CA ASN A 40 12.71 -2.01 -5.33
C ASN A 40 12.14 -0.74 -6.02
N SER A 41 13.02 0.07 -6.58
CA SER A 41 12.69 1.36 -7.20
C SER A 41 11.74 1.29 -8.40
N ALA A 42 11.61 0.13 -9.06
CA ALA A 42 10.65 -0.08 -10.14
C ALA A 42 9.20 -0.17 -9.63
N SER A 43 8.99 -0.31 -8.31
CA SER A 43 7.67 -0.45 -7.71
C SER A 43 7.01 0.90 -7.41
N GLY A 44 5.76 1.09 -7.83
CA GLY A 44 4.96 2.22 -7.38
C GLY A 44 4.75 2.26 -5.85
N THR A 45 4.86 1.12 -5.15
CA THR A 45 4.82 1.07 -3.67
C THR A 45 6.08 1.68 -3.06
N TYR A 46 7.24 1.50 -3.69
CA TYR A 46 8.49 2.18 -3.30
C TYR A 46 8.33 3.70 -3.39
N GLY A 47 7.91 4.21 -4.56
CA GLY A 47 7.74 5.65 -4.77
C GLY A 47 6.69 6.26 -3.82
N TYR A 48 5.58 5.56 -3.60
CA TYR A 48 4.54 6.00 -2.67
C TYR A 48 5.03 6.05 -1.21
N PHE A 49 5.70 4.99 -0.75
CA PHE A 49 6.26 4.95 0.60
C PHE A 49 7.33 6.04 0.80
N LYS A 50 8.21 6.24 -0.20
CA LYS A 50 9.19 7.32 -0.20
C LYS A 50 8.52 8.69 -0.01
N LEU A 51 7.47 8.95 -0.77
CA LEU A 51 6.76 10.22 -0.72
C LEU A 51 6.03 10.44 0.61
N ARG A 52 5.24 9.45 1.05
CA ARG A 52 4.31 9.60 2.19
C ARG A 52 4.95 9.34 3.54
N ALA A 53 5.81 8.33 3.64
CA ALA A 53 6.40 7.90 4.90
C ALA A 53 7.78 8.50 5.18
N LEU A 54 8.48 8.99 4.14
CA LEU A 54 9.83 9.56 4.23
C LEU A 54 9.87 11.03 3.76
N CYS A 55 8.73 11.67 3.52
CA CYS A 55 8.64 13.06 3.02
C CYS A 55 9.51 13.30 1.78
N GLY A 56 9.58 12.31 0.86
CA GLY A 56 10.45 12.34 -0.31
C GLY A 56 11.95 12.10 0.00
N GLY A 57 12.28 11.74 1.24
CA GLY A 57 13.65 11.44 1.66
C GLY A 57 14.20 10.16 1.02
N ASP A 58 15.52 10.04 0.98
CA ASP A 58 16.19 8.88 0.40
C ASP A 58 16.18 7.70 1.37
N PHE A 59 16.03 6.48 0.84
CA PHE A 59 16.14 5.29 1.65
C PHE A 59 17.55 5.08 2.18
N MET A 60 17.64 4.46 3.35
CA MET A 60 18.93 4.01 3.88
C MET A 60 19.56 2.96 2.95
N PRO A 61 20.89 2.97 2.79
CA PRO A 61 21.61 2.01 1.94
C PRO A 61 21.41 0.54 2.33
N ARG A 62 21.00 0.27 3.57
CA ARG A 62 20.78 -1.09 4.12
C ARG A 62 19.32 -1.50 4.14
N VAL A 63 18.49 -0.96 3.27
CA VAL A 63 17.16 -1.51 3.02
C VAL A 63 17.31 -2.65 2.00
N ASN A 64 16.87 -3.86 2.36
CA ASN A 64 16.86 -5.00 1.44
C ASN A 64 15.71 -4.82 0.45
N GLU A 65 16.03 -4.46 -0.77
CA GLU A 65 15.05 -4.22 -1.83
C GLU A 65 14.68 -5.51 -2.54
N LEU A 66 13.38 -5.77 -2.66
CA LEU A 66 12.80 -6.98 -3.22
C LEU A 66 11.79 -6.66 -4.33
N PRO A 67 11.68 -7.51 -5.36
CA PRO A 67 10.88 -7.23 -6.55
C PRO A 67 9.37 -7.31 -6.32
N GLY A 68 8.91 -8.09 -5.32
CA GLY A 68 7.50 -8.36 -5.05
C GLY A 68 7.08 -8.10 -3.61
N SER A 69 5.79 -7.80 -3.39
CA SER A 69 5.23 -7.67 -2.03
C SER A 69 5.27 -9.00 -1.28
N ALA A 70 5.01 -10.12 -1.96
CA ALA A 70 5.11 -11.45 -1.37
C ALA A 70 6.53 -11.73 -0.86
N SER A 71 7.55 -11.40 -1.65
CA SER A 71 8.96 -11.57 -1.26
C SER A 71 9.33 -10.73 -0.04
N VAL A 72 8.82 -9.48 0.04
CA VAL A 72 9.03 -8.63 1.23
C VAL A 72 8.41 -9.27 2.48
N VAL A 73 7.15 -9.72 2.38
CA VAL A 73 6.44 -10.33 3.51
C VAL A 73 7.13 -11.61 3.97
N GLN A 74 7.58 -12.46 3.04
CA GLN A 74 8.34 -13.69 3.37
C GLN A 74 9.69 -13.36 4.03
N ALA A 75 10.41 -12.36 3.54
CA ALA A 75 11.67 -11.94 4.14
C ALA A 75 11.49 -11.41 5.57
N VAL A 76 10.42 -10.64 5.82
CA VAL A 76 10.08 -10.21 7.20
C VAL A 76 9.69 -11.39 8.07
N ALA A 77 8.89 -12.34 7.55
CA ALA A 77 8.48 -13.54 8.30
C ALA A 77 9.66 -14.42 8.70
N GLY A 78 10.68 -14.51 7.85
CA GLY A 78 11.92 -15.25 8.12
C GLY A 78 12.95 -14.52 8.97
N SER A 79 12.68 -13.25 9.34
CA SER A 79 13.61 -12.41 10.10
C SER A 79 13.10 -12.13 11.49
N LEU A 80 13.84 -12.52 12.54
CA LEU A 80 13.48 -12.25 13.93
C LEU A 80 13.39 -10.75 14.26
N ASN A 81 14.11 -9.91 13.53
CA ASN A 81 14.22 -8.47 13.77
C ASN A 81 13.82 -7.64 12.53
N GLY A 82 13.01 -8.25 11.66
CA GLY A 82 12.57 -7.65 10.42
C GLY A 82 11.44 -6.63 10.58
N ILE A 83 11.52 -5.57 9.79
CA ILE A 83 10.41 -4.65 9.51
C ILE A 83 10.40 -4.34 8.02
N GLY A 84 9.20 -4.24 7.42
CA GLY A 84 9.09 -3.99 5.99
C GLY A 84 7.82 -3.27 5.58
N TYR A 85 7.75 -2.88 4.30
CA TYR A 85 6.54 -2.33 3.71
C TYR A 85 6.18 -3.07 2.40
N ALA A 86 4.91 -3.39 2.27
CA ALA A 86 4.34 -4.14 1.15
C ALA A 86 2.87 -3.78 0.95
N SER A 87 2.25 -4.28 -0.12
CA SER A 87 0.80 -4.15 -0.30
C SER A 87 0.04 -4.96 0.74
N ILE A 88 -1.06 -4.41 1.25
CA ILE A 88 -1.83 -4.91 2.40
C ILE A 88 -2.40 -6.33 2.21
N GLY A 89 -2.65 -6.75 0.97
CA GLY A 89 -3.21 -8.06 0.67
C GLY A 89 -2.24 -9.23 0.85
N PHE A 90 -0.94 -8.95 0.89
CA PHE A 90 0.07 -9.99 1.09
C PHE A 90 0.31 -10.20 2.58
N ARG A 91 0.05 -11.43 3.04
CA ARG A 91 0.20 -11.84 4.44
C ARG A 91 0.89 -13.18 4.52
N ALA A 92 1.64 -13.39 5.58
CA ALA A 92 2.23 -14.68 5.94
C ALA A 92 2.06 -14.92 7.44
N SER A 93 2.10 -16.17 7.87
CA SER A 93 2.25 -16.51 9.28
C SER A 93 3.57 -15.93 9.80
N GLY A 94 3.58 -15.46 11.04
CA GLY A 94 4.76 -14.85 11.65
C GLY A 94 4.97 -13.36 11.38
N VAL A 95 4.09 -12.71 10.60
CA VAL A 95 4.08 -11.25 10.46
C VAL A 95 2.80 -10.64 11.02
N ARG A 96 2.91 -9.42 11.53
CA ARG A 96 1.75 -8.60 11.89
C ARG A 96 1.79 -7.28 11.14
N LEU A 97 0.62 -6.78 10.80
CA LEU A 97 0.46 -5.44 10.27
C LEU A 97 0.49 -4.42 11.40
N LEU A 98 1.18 -3.32 11.19
CA LEU A 98 1.34 -2.29 12.24
C LEU A 98 0.28 -1.21 12.08
N PRO A 99 -0.43 -0.85 13.16
CA PRO A 99 -1.19 0.39 13.20
C PRO A 99 -0.25 1.58 13.01
N LEU A 100 -0.72 2.61 12.33
CA LEU A 100 0.04 3.84 12.09
C LEU A 100 -0.79 5.05 12.51
N ALA A 101 -0.12 6.05 13.04
CA ALA A 101 -0.66 7.39 13.25
C ALA A 101 -0.04 8.34 12.23
N GLU A 102 -0.81 9.28 11.71
CA GLU A 102 -0.30 10.37 10.88
C GLU A 102 0.43 11.41 11.75
N SER A 103 -0.15 11.66 12.92
CA SER A 103 0.45 12.51 13.97
C SER A 103 -0.05 12.07 15.34
N GLY A 104 0.74 12.35 16.39
CA GLY A 104 0.35 12.00 17.77
C GLY A 104 0.22 10.48 18.01
N GLU A 105 -0.80 10.09 18.79
CA GLU A 105 -1.00 8.72 19.24
C GLU A 105 -2.31 8.07 18.73
N ASP A 106 -2.98 8.69 17.77
CA ASP A 106 -4.17 8.09 17.13
C ASP A 106 -3.77 7.00 16.12
N TYR A 107 -3.40 5.84 16.63
CA TYR A 107 -2.96 4.69 15.84
C TYR A 107 -4.13 3.99 15.16
N VAL A 108 -4.17 4.04 13.85
CA VAL A 108 -5.18 3.41 13.01
C VAL A 108 -4.70 2.06 12.51
N ALA A 109 -5.47 1.00 12.76
CA ALA A 109 -5.15 -0.34 12.26
C ALA A 109 -5.38 -0.44 10.74
N PRO A 110 -4.55 -1.18 9.99
CA PRO A 110 -4.67 -1.38 8.55
C PRO A 110 -5.77 -2.40 8.20
N THR A 111 -7.00 -2.10 8.57
CA THR A 111 -8.19 -2.87 8.18
C THR A 111 -8.72 -2.41 6.83
N ALA A 112 -9.43 -3.28 6.12
CA ALA A 112 -10.08 -2.92 4.87
C ALA A 112 -11.01 -1.70 5.01
N ALA A 113 -11.71 -1.58 6.15
CA ALA A 113 -12.58 -0.44 6.44
C ALA A 113 -11.76 0.86 6.56
N ASN A 114 -10.70 0.86 7.34
CA ASN A 114 -9.86 2.04 7.56
C ASN A 114 -9.14 2.48 6.26
N VAL A 115 -8.74 1.52 5.41
CA VAL A 115 -8.16 1.83 4.11
C VAL A 115 -9.19 2.43 3.16
N ARG A 116 -10.43 1.88 3.09
CA ARG A 116 -11.50 2.40 2.22
C ARG A 116 -11.99 3.78 2.63
N ASN A 117 -11.89 4.12 3.90
CA ASN A 117 -12.31 5.40 4.46
C ASN A 117 -11.14 6.40 4.60
N ASP A 118 -10.01 6.12 3.96
CA ASP A 118 -8.77 6.92 3.99
C ASP A 118 -8.25 7.27 5.39
N ARG A 119 -8.65 6.48 6.40
CA ARG A 119 -8.18 6.66 7.78
C ARG A 119 -6.77 6.08 8.01
N TYR A 120 -6.38 5.02 7.27
CA TYR A 120 -5.04 4.47 7.38
C TYR A 120 -4.05 5.33 6.59
N PRO A 121 -2.99 5.89 7.20
CA PRO A 121 -2.16 6.93 6.59
C PRO A 121 -1.45 6.53 5.28
N LEU A 122 -1.25 5.24 5.05
CA LEU A 122 -0.59 4.71 3.86
C LEU A 122 -1.57 4.07 2.86
N SER A 123 -2.82 4.51 2.85
CA SER A 123 -3.81 4.11 1.85
C SER A 123 -3.71 4.94 0.56
N ARG A 124 -3.96 4.31 -0.58
CA ARG A 124 -4.10 4.99 -1.88
C ARG A 124 -4.89 4.17 -2.87
N TYR A 125 -5.44 4.85 -3.88
CA TYR A 125 -5.95 4.19 -5.08
C TYR A 125 -4.82 3.77 -6.02
N LEU A 126 -5.07 2.72 -6.82
CA LEU A 126 -4.32 2.44 -8.03
C LEU A 126 -5.05 3.08 -9.20
N TYR A 127 -4.33 3.82 -10.02
CA TYR A 127 -4.88 4.54 -11.16
C TYR A 127 -4.51 3.88 -12.47
N ILE A 128 -5.46 3.84 -13.40
CA ILE A 128 -5.23 3.52 -14.81
C ILE A 128 -5.36 4.85 -15.57
N TYR A 129 -4.32 5.22 -16.28
CA TYR A 129 -4.32 6.40 -17.12
C TYR A 129 -4.71 6.03 -18.54
N ILE A 130 -5.67 6.75 -19.10
CA ILE A 130 -6.13 6.58 -20.49
C ILE A 130 -5.99 7.90 -21.24
N ASN A 131 -5.66 7.80 -22.53
CA ASN A 131 -5.74 8.94 -23.43
C ASN A 131 -7.10 8.94 -24.13
N LYS A 132 -7.91 9.95 -23.88
CA LYS A 132 -9.26 10.11 -24.43
C LYS A 132 -9.48 11.56 -24.83
N ALA A 133 -9.86 11.79 -26.08
CA ALA A 133 -10.21 13.13 -26.56
C ALA A 133 -11.43 13.67 -25.80
N PRO A 134 -11.49 14.98 -25.50
CA PRO A 134 -12.65 15.58 -24.86
C PRO A 134 -13.92 15.31 -25.67
N ASN A 135 -15.01 14.99 -24.98
CA ASN A 135 -16.32 14.77 -25.56
C ASN A 135 -16.43 13.65 -26.62
N GLN A 136 -15.41 12.82 -26.78
CA GLN A 136 -15.46 11.63 -27.61
C GLN A 136 -15.73 10.38 -26.76
N PRO A 137 -16.36 9.33 -27.30
CA PRO A 137 -16.47 8.04 -26.62
C PRO A 137 -15.09 7.41 -26.43
N LEU A 138 -15.01 6.43 -25.52
CA LEU A 138 -13.84 5.58 -25.44
C LEU A 138 -13.69 4.75 -26.71
N GLU A 139 -12.44 4.52 -27.11
CA GLU A 139 -12.13 3.54 -28.15
C GLU A 139 -12.65 2.16 -27.70
N PRO A 140 -13.25 1.33 -28.62
CA PRO A 140 -13.96 0.11 -28.25
C PRO A 140 -13.14 -0.88 -27.39
N LEU A 141 -11.86 -1.10 -27.71
CA LEU A 141 -11.01 -2.02 -26.94
C LEU A 141 -10.74 -1.48 -25.53
N THR A 142 -10.46 -0.18 -25.42
CA THR A 142 -10.26 0.49 -24.13
C THR A 142 -11.53 0.45 -23.28
N ALA A 143 -12.69 0.68 -23.90
CA ALA A 143 -13.99 0.58 -23.23
C ALA A 143 -14.24 -0.84 -22.69
N ALA A 144 -14.01 -1.87 -23.50
CA ALA A 144 -14.18 -3.27 -23.11
C ALA A 144 -13.22 -3.66 -21.97
N PHE A 145 -11.96 -3.24 -22.03
CA PHE A 145 -10.98 -3.46 -20.97
C PHE A 145 -11.42 -2.81 -19.66
N LEU A 146 -11.78 -1.52 -19.68
CA LEU A 146 -12.20 -0.81 -18.50
C LEU A 146 -13.52 -1.35 -17.95
N ASP A 147 -14.45 -1.74 -18.80
CA ASP A 147 -15.68 -2.40 -18.39
C ASP A 147 -15.39 -3.70 -17.64
N ARG A 148 -14.47 -4.52 -18.15
CA ARG A 148 -14.02 -5.74 -17.47
C ARG A 148 -13.36 -5.46 -16.13
N VAL A 149 -12.42 -4.51 -16.07
CA VAL A 149 -11.74 -4.12 -14.81
C VAL A 149 -12.74 -3.63 -13.76
N LEU A 150 -13.68 -2.80 -14.18
CA LEU A 150 -14.70 -2.19 -13.32
C LEU A 150 -15.97 -3.05 -13.16
N SER A 151 -15.97 -4.31 -13.61
CA SER A 151 -17.04 -5.27 -13.38
C SER A 151 -16.89 -5.95 -12.01
N ASN A 152 -17.96 -6.58 -11.51
CA ASN A 152 -17.90 -7.40 -10.30
C ASN A 152 -16.83 -8.50 -10.41
N ALA A 153 -16.73 -9.15 -11.57
CA ALA A 153 -15.72 -10.18 -11.82
C ALA A 153 -14.29 -9.61 -11.81
N GLY A 154 -14.07 -8.43 -12.39
CA GLY A 154 -12.78 -7.75 -12.33
C GLY A 154 -12.40 -7.35 -10.90
N GLN A 155 -13.34 -6.82 -10.12
CA GLN A 155 -13.11 -6.46 -8.73
C GLN A 155 -12.87 -7.69 -7.82
N ASN A 156 -13.43 -8.85 -8.14
CA ASN A 156 -13.09 -10.11 -7.47
C ASN A 156 -11.66 -10.55 -7.75
N LEU A 157 -11.16 -10.38 -8.99
CA LEU A 157 -9.75 -10.62 -9.31
C LEU A 157 -8.83 -9.67 -8.55
N VAL A 158 -9.18 -8.38 -8.47
CA VAL A 158 -8.44 -7.38 -7.66
C VAL A 158 -8.30 -7.85 -6.21
N ASN A 159 -9.39 -8.37 -5.63
CA ASN A 159 -9.37 -8.90 -4.26
C ASN A 159 -8.51 -10.16 -4.14
N HIS A 160 -8.59 -11.06 -5.10
CA HIS A 160 -7.80 -12.29 -5.13
C HIS A 160 -6.29 -12.00 -5.20
N ASP A 161 -5.91 -10.97 -5.95
CA ASP A 161 -4.51 -10.56 -6.13
C ASP A 161 -3.98 -9.70 -4.97
N GLY A 162 -4.70 -9.64 -3.86
CA GLY A 162 -4.24 -8.99 -2.64
C GLY A 162 -4.39 -7.47 -2.62
N TYR A 163 -5.31 -6.92 -3.42
CA TYR A 163 -5.72 -5.53 -3.36
C TYR A 163 -7.14 -5.42 -2.80
N LEU A 164 -7.54 -4.22 -2.44
CA LEU A 164 -8.90 -3.97 -1.99
C LEU A 164 -9.77 -3.53 -3.17
N PRO A 165 -10.93 -4.16 -3.39
CA PRO A 165 -11.88 -3.71 -4.38
C PRO A 165 -12.36 -2.28 -4.12
N LEU A 166 -12.70 -1.56 -5.17
CA LEU A 166 -13.30 -0.24 -5.05
C LEU A 166 -14.60 -0.30 -4.25
N PRO A 167 -14.86 0.68 -3.38
CA PRO A 167 -16.17 0.83 -2.77
C PRO A 167 -17.27 0.95 -3.84
N PRO A 168 -18.47 0.37 -3.64
CA PRO A 168 -19.53 0.36 -4.65
C PRO A 168 -19.86 1.73 -5.22
N GLY A 169 -19.92 2.76 -4.37
CA GLY A 169 -20.19 4.13 -4.82
C GLY A 169 -19.05 4.72 -5.68
N ALA A 170 -17.78 4.41 -5.39
CA ALA A 170 -16.65 4.85 -6.20
C ALA A 170 -16.66 4.12 -7.55
N LEU A 171 -16.93 2.82 -7.54
CA LEU A 171 -17.03 2.00 -8.74
C LEU A 171 -18.10 2.53 -9.69
N GLN A 172 -19.30 2.81 -9.16
CA GLN A 172 -20.41 3.36 -9.92
C GLN A 172 -20.07 4.74 -10.54
N ARG A 173 -19.53 5.66 -9.75
CA ARG A 173 -19.10 6.99 -10.25
C ARG A 173 -18.05 6.88 -11.35
N THR A 174 -17.07 6.00 -11.19
CA THR A 174 -16.02 5.80 -12.19
C THR A 174 -16.61 5.26 -13.51
N ARG A 175 -17.49 4.27 -13.44
CA ARG A 175 -18.19 3.73 -14.64
C ARG A 175 -19.00 4.83 -15.34
N GLN A 176 -19.75 5.62 -14.59
CA GLN A 176 -20.54 6.72 -15.14
C GLN A 176 -19.66 7.79 -15.81
N ALA A 177 -18.55 8.17 -15.19
CA ALA A 177 -17.61 9.15 -15.76
C ALA A 177 -16.95 8.66 -17.06
N LEU A 178 -16.85 7.35 -17.24
CA LEU A 178 -16.33 6.70 -18.45
C LEU A 178 -17.40 6.45 -19.53
N GLY A 179 -18.68 6.71 -19.24
CA GLY A 179 -19.80 6.38 -20.12
C GLY A 179 -20.11 4.88 -20.23
N LEU A 180 -19.65 4.07 -19.25
CA LEU A 180 -19.93 2.65 -19.20
C LEU A 180 -21.30 2.39 -18.57
N GLN A 181 -21.95 1.29 -18.97
CA GLN A 181 -23.22 0.89 -18.40
C GLN A 181 -23.13 0.65 -16.88
N PRO A 182 -24.16 1.01 -16.12
CA PRO A 182 -24.23 0.67 -14.69
C PRO A 182 -24.06 -0.85 -14.50
N LEU A 183 -23.46 -1.24 -13.36
CA LEU A 183 -23.46 -2.66 -12.99
C LEU A 183 -24.89 -3.10 -12.70
N ALA A 184 -25.26 -4.27 -13.21
CA ALA A 184 -26.49 -4.91 -12.78
C ALA A 184 -26.47 -5.08 -11.26
N ALA A 185 -27.61 -4.77 -10.60
CA ALA A 185 -27.74 -5.03 -9.18
C ALA A 185 -27.43 -6.52 -8.93
N ALA A 186 -26.56 -6.80 -7.95
CA ALA A 186 -26.30 -8.18 -7.56
C ALA A 186 -27.61 -8.79 -7.10
N THR A 187 -28.13 -9.74 -7.87
CA THR A 187 -29.26 -10.57 -7.43
C THR A 187 -28.73 -11.39 -6.24
N VAL A 188 -29.14 -11.01 -5.04
CA VAL A 188 -28.90 -11.81 -3.83
C VAL A 188 -29.71 -13.07 -4.00
N GLN A 189 -29.05 -14.19 -4.28
CA GLN A 189 -29.61 -15.54 -4.12
C GLN A 189 -29.31 -16.04 -2.72
#